data_118c3f83784c5cf6521faa4b51791a12
#
_entry.id   118c3f83784c5cf6521faa4b51791a12
#
_cell.length_a   1.000
_cell.length_b   1.000
_cell.length_c   1.000
_cell.angle_alpha   90.00
_cell.angle_beta   90.00
_cell.angle_gamma   90.00
#
_symmetry.space_group_name_H-M   'P 1'
#
loop_
_entity.id
_entity.type
_entity.pdbx_description
1 polymer ?
#
loop_
_entity_poly.entity_id
_entity_poly.type
_entity_poly.pdbx_seq_one_letter_code
_entity_poly.pdbx_strand_id
1 'polypeptide(L)'
;MDYIEDVTHILSKLNLDDIEQTISEPYLKKGPGRPARKPMGIFKALMVKQLRNIPSDRELYRRLWNDENLRTICDIEEREKPYHPSQMTRFRDRVGPERLEEIMNKLVIELVEHGEIGGEAVAFDATFIKAYSKRDPVDDSHGYSDPESRVGRDGKTYDLGYKAHTVVNTKSDMPIAVVVASANDNEKKHAPTLLGKVAKSPSKVKVVVADSQYSSENVRKCIRELDALPVVPYMSNQAKGEPVLRVDKYFRASGGTAEERRLYGLGRACVERVNSRLELVGLGGLKVRGLRNVLIHVLLCVIVVLLVAVAAYRLGRPHKVRSVRSFWC
;
A
#
# COMPACT_ATOMS: atom_id res chain seq x y z
N MET A 1 -34.30 0.78 12.62
CA MET A 1 -32.87 0.47 12.77
C MET A 1 -32.24 0.78 11.42
N ASP A 2 -31.66 1.95 11.28
CA ASP A 2 -30.99 2.33 10.04
C ASP A 2 -29.83 1.35 9.82
N TYR A 3 -29.94 0.59 8.76
CA TYR A 3 -28.91 -0.40 8.35
C TYR A 3 -27.68 0.40 7.94
N ILE A 4 -26.68 0.47 8.83
CA ILE A 4 -25.38 1.04 8.47
C ILE A 4 -24.78 0.11 7.42
N GLU A 5 -24.84 0.50 6.15
CA GLU A 5 -24.22 -0.28 5.08
C GLU A 5 -22.72 -0.42 5.36
N ASP A 6 -22.25 -1.64 5.42
CA ASP A 6 -20.83 -1.94 5.58
C ASP A 6 -20.03 -1.42 4.39
N VAL A 7 -18.81 -0.92 4.63
CA VAL A 7 -17.92 -0.38 3.59
C VAL A 7 -17.70 -1.36 2.43
N THR A 8 -17.84 -2.67 2.67
CA THR A 8 -17.69 -3.69 1.63
C THR A 8 -18.73 -3.59 0.51
N HIS A 9 -19.88 -2.96 0.76
CA HIS A 9 -20.92 -2.74 -0.27
C HIS A 9 -20.45 -1.84 -1.42
N ILE A 10 -19.38 -1.06 -1.26
CA ILE A 10 -18.78 -0.32 -2.37
C ILE A 10 -18.42 -1.26 -3.54
N LEU A 11 -18.01 -2.50 -3.25
CA LEU A 11 -17.57 -3.47 -4.26
C LEU A 11 -18.71 -3.96 -5.16
N SER A 12 -19.95 -3.90 -4.71
CA SER A 12 -21.14 -4.25 -5.51
C SER A 12 -21.72 -3.03 -6.26
N LYS A 13 -21.33 -1.81 -5.85
CA LYS A 13 -21.84 -0.55 -6.44
C LYS A 13 -20.87 0.08 -7.44
N LEU A 14 -19.62 -0.37 -7.47
CA LEU A 14 -18.62 0.13 -8.43
C LEU A 14 -18.65 -0.66 -9.74
N ASN A 15 -18.52 0.05 -10.86
CA ASN A 15 -18.08 -0.56 -12.10
C ASN A 15 -16.58 -0.88 -11.96
N LEU A 16 -16.22 -2.15 -12.08
CA LEU A 16 -14.85 -2.66 -11.96
C LEU A 16 -14.36 -3.33 -13.25
N ASP A 17 -14.97 -3.01 -14.41
CA ASP A 17 -14.68 -3.67 -15.70
C ASP A 17 -13.20 -3.57 -16.10
N ASP A 18 -12.57 -2.40 -15.91
CA ASP A 18 -11.16 -2.18 -16.20
C ASP A 18 -10.23 -3.04 -15.31
N ILE A 19 -10.63 -3.25 -14.06
CA ILE A 19 -9.93 -4.14 -13.13
C ILE A 19 -10.17 -5.60 -13.55
N GLU A 20 -11.42 -5.96 -13.92
CA GLU A 20 -11.76 -7.30 -14.37
C GLU A 20 -10.96 -7.71 -15.61
N GLN A 21 -10.77 -6.81 -16.57
CA GLN A 21 -9.94 -7.04 -17.73
C GLN A 21 -8.51 -7.41 -17.31
N THR A 22 -7.89 -6.61 -16.44
CA THR A 22 -6.50 -6.84 -15.99
C THR A 22 -6.33 -8.17 -15.24
N ILE A 23 -7.25 -8.51 -14.33
CA ILE A 23 -7.14 -9.75 -13.54
C ILE A 23 -7.55 -11.00 -14.31
N SER A 24 -8.35 -10.85 -15.38
CA SER A 24 -8.84 -11.98 -16.19
C SER A 24 -7.84 -12.38 -17.28
N GLU A 25 -6.97 -11.49 -17.71
CA GLU A 25 -5.97 -11.76 -18.75
C GLU A 25 -5.19 -13.08 -18.56
N PRO A 26 -4.62 -13.38 -17.36
CA PRO A 26 -3.89 -14.64 -17.13
C PRO A 26 -4.78 -15.89 -17.14
N TYR A 27 -6.10 -15.72 -17.23
CA TYR A 27 -7.09 -16.81 -17.29
C TYR A 27 -7.61 -17.07 -18.71
N LEU A 28 -7.25 -16.22 -19.68
CA LEU A 28 -7.70 -16.38 -21.09
C LEU A 28 -7.12 -17.60 -21.78
N LYS A 29 -5.96 -18.11 -21.34
CA LYS A 29 -5.35 -19.32 -21.87
C LYS A 29 -6.14 -20.53 -21.39
N LYS A 30 -6.93 -21.13 -22.30
CA LYS A 30 -7.62 -22.41 -22.06
C LYS A 30 -6.58 -23.53 -21.95
N GLY A 31 -6.56 -24.22 -20.82
CA GLY A 31 -5.77 -25.42 -20.58
C GLY A 31 -6.69 -26.64 -20.35
N PRO A 32 -6.15 -27.85 -20.33
CA PRO A 32 -6.92 -29.03 -19.93
C PRO A 32 -7.35 -28.92 -18.46
N GLY A 33 -8.56 -29.37 -18.14
CA GLY A 33 -9.07 -29.45 -16.79
C GLY A 33 -10.33 -28.60 -16.54
N ARG A 34 -10.77 -28.55 -15.27
CA ARG A 34 -11.95 -27.80 -14.88
C ARG A 34 -11.70 -26.29 -15.08
N PRO A 35 -12.65 -25.56 -15.67
CA PRO A 35 -12.56 -24.10 -15.80
C PRO A 35 -12.30 -23.43 -14.47
N ALA A 36 -11.45 -22.40 -14.48
CA ALA A 36 -11.21 -21.58 -13.31
C ALA A 36 -12.51 -20.84 -12.92
N ARG A 37 -12.70 -20.61 -11.62
CA ARG A 37 -13.78 -19.74 -11.14
C ARG A 37 -13.50 -18.29 -11.55
N LYS A 38 -14.58 -17.49 -11.64
CA LYS A 38 -14.50 -16.08 -12.03
C LYS A 38 -13.45 -15.32 -11.19
N PRO A 39 -12.40 -14.77 -11.80
CA PRO A 39 -11.32 -14.10 -11.06
C PRO A 39 -11.80 -12.90 -10.27
N MET A 40 -12.80 -12.15 -10.80
CA MET A 40 -13.36 -10.97 -10.15
C MET A 40 -13.96 -11.29 -8.77
N GLY A 41 -14.71 -12.37 -8.64
CA GLY A 41 -15.28 -12.77 -7.35
C GLY A 41 -14.20 -13.09 -6.31
N ILE A 42 -13.06 -13.71 -6.72
CA ILE A 42 -11.93 -13.96 -5.82
C ILE A 42 -11.25 -12.63 -5.44
N PHE A 43 -11.11 -11.71 -6.40
CA PHE A 43 -10.59 -10.36 -6.14
C PHE A 43 -11.45 -9.62 -5.12
N LYS A 44 -12.77 -9.57 -5.33
CA LYS A 44 -13.72 -8.96 -4.37
C LYS A 44 -13.60 -9.59 -2.98
N ALA A 45 -13.48 -10.93 -2.90
CA ALA A 45 -13.29 -11.62 -1.63
C ALA A 45 -11.98 -11.19 -0.92
N LEU A 46 -10.89 -10.99 -1.66
CA LEU A 46 -9.65 -10.46 -1.10
C LEU A 46 -9.79 -8.98 -0.68
N MET A 47 -10.55 -8.16 -1.42
CA MET A 47 -10.85 -6.78 -1.01
C MET A 47 -11.69 -6.75 0.28
N VAL A 48 -12.73 -7.61 0.38
CA VAL A 48 -13.50 -7.80 1.63
C VAL A 48 -12.59 -8.19 2.79
N LYS A 49 -11.65 -9.11 2.55
CA LYS A 49 -10.68 -9.50 3.58
C LYS A 49 -9.93 -8.31 4.14
N GLN A 50 -9.43 -7.43 3.27
CA GLN A 50 -8.69 -6.24 3.70
C GLN A 50 -9.60 -5.20 4.34
N LEU A 51 -10.74 -4.86 3.76
CA LEU A 51 -11.68 -3.88 4.30
C LEU A 51 -12.16 -4.24 5.70
N ARG A 52 -12.43 -5.52 5.95
CA ARG A 52 -12.86 -6.02 7.27
C ARG A 52 -11.70 -6.47 8.16
N ASN A 53 -10.44 -6.31 7.72
CA ASN A 53 -9.25 -6.79 8.41
C ASN A 53 -9.39 -8.25 8.88
N ILE A 54 -9.84 -9.13 7.97
CA ILE A 54 -10.00 -10.56 8.27
C ILE A 54 -8.62 -11.20 8.32
N PRO A 55 -8.25 -11.90 9.41
CA PRO A 55 -6.86 -12.24 9.68
C PRO A 55 -6.27 -13.31 8.74
N SER A 56 -7.11 -14.12 8.06
CA SER A 56 -6.59 -15.19 7.18
C SER A 56 -7.58 -15.56 6.08
N ASP A 57 -7.09 -16.17 5.01
CA ASP A 57 -7.92 -16.71 3.93
C ASP A 57 -8.85 -17.83 4.42
N ARG A 58 -8.42 -18.58 5.45
CA ARG A 58 -9.25 -19.63 6.08
C ARG A 58 -10.41 -19.01 6.87
N GLU A 59 -10.17 -17.90 7.56
CA GLU A 59 -11.22 -17.16 8.26
C GLU A 59 -12.19 -16.51 7.26
N LEU A 60 -11.69 -15.92 6.17
CA LEU A 60 -12.53 -15.40 5.09
C LEU A 60 -13.41 -16.51 4.50
N TYR A 61 -12.84 -17.69 4.20
CA TYR A 61 -13.58 -18.85 3.70
C TYR A 61 -14.73 -19.25 4.65
N ARG A 62 -14.45 -19.28 5.97
CA ARG A 62 -15.48 -19.59 6.97
C ARG A 62 -16.60 -18.54 6.99
N ARG A 63 -16.28 -17.24 6.90
CA ARG A 63 -17.27 -16.17 6.84
C ARG A 63 -18.12 -16.23 5.57
N LEU A 64 -17.52 -16.53 4.44
CA LEU A 64 -18.24 -16.71 3.18
C LEU A 64 -19.21 -17.90 3.18
N TRP A 65 -19.09 -18.84 4.12
CA TRP A 65 -20.10 -19.89 4.33
C TRP A 65 -21.34 -19.38 5.05
N ASN A 66 -21.19 -18.42 5.96
CA ASN A 66 -22.22 -18.05 6.94
C ASN A 66 -22.83 -16.66 6.68
N ASP A 67 -22.36 -15.91 5.69
CA ASP A 67 -22.77 -14.53 5.42
C ASP A 67 -23.20 -14.40 3.95
N GLU A 68 -24.52 -14.39 3.73
CA GLU A 68 -25.12 -14.28 2.39
C GLU A 68 -24.80 -12.94 1.72
N ASN A 69 -24.73 -11.84 2.49
CA ASN A 69 -24.37 -10.54 1.95
C ASN A 69 -22.93 -10.56 1.40
N LEU A 70 -22.01 -11.17 2.13
CA LEU A 70 -20.63 -11.33 1.64
C LEU A 70 -20.56 -12.23 0.40
N ARG A 71 -21.36 -13.28 0.34
CA ARG A 71 -21.43 -14.15 -0.84
C ARG A 71 -21.88 -13.35 -2.07
N THR A 72 -22.93 -12.57 -1.93
CA THR A 72 -23.47 -11.70 -2.99
C THR A 72 -22.42 -10.68 -3.45
N ILE A 73 -21.76 -9.97 -2.53
CA ILE A 73 -20.68 -9.02 -2.84
C ILE A 73 -19.54 -9.70 -3.62
N CYS A 74 -19.23 -10.96 -3.29
CA CYS A 74 -18.14 -11.73 -3.90
C CYS A 74 -18.59 -12.55 -5.13
N ASP A 75 -19.76 -12.28 -5.70
CA ASP A 75 -20.29 -12.96 -6.89
C ASP A 75 -20.38 -14.50 -6.70
N ILE A 76 -20.73 -14.97 -5.50
CA ILE A 76 -20.92 -16.39 -5.18
C ILE A 76 -22.42 -16.71 -5.21
N GLU A 77 -22.84 -17.49 -6.19
CA GLU A 77 -24.21 -17.92 -6.33
C GLU A 77 -24.67 -18.80 -5.15
N GLU A 78 -25.98 -18.85 -4.87
CA GLU A 78 -26.54 -19.54 -3.71
C GLU A 78 -26.08 -21.01 -3.61
N ARG A 79 -26.06 -21.73 -4.72
CA ARG A 79 -25.65 -23.14 -4.77
C ARG A 79 -24.15 -23.38 -4.90
N GLU A 80 -23.37 -22.33 -5.07
CA GLU A 80 -21.91 -22.44 -5.22
C GLU A 80 -21.21 -22.54 -3.85
N LYS A 81 -20.13 -23.32 -3.77
CA LYS A 81 -19.24 -23.33 -2.61
C LYS A 81 -18.41 -22.02 -2.58
N PRO A 82 -18.13 -21.46 -1.40
CA PRO A 82 -17.21 -20.34 -1.27
C PRO A 82 -15.83 -20.59 -1.87
N TYR A 83 -15.05 -19.52 -2.10
CA TYR A 83 -13.69 -19.62 -2.60
C TYR A 83 -12.77 -20.23 -1.54
N HIS A 84 -12.27 -21.44 -1.81
CA HIS A 84 -11.34 -22.12 -0.91
C HIS A 84 -10.00 -21.36 -0.81
N PRO A 85 -9.29 -21.37 0.34
CA PRO A 85 -8.01 -20.68 0.52
C PRO A 85 -6.98 -20.95 -0.58
N SER A 86 -6.92 -22.21 -1.10
CA SER A 86 -6.02 -22.56 -2.20
C SER A 86 -6.38 -21.85 -3.53
N GLN A 87 -7.63 -21.47 -3.74
CA GLN A 87 -8.02 -20.68 -4.92
C GLN A 87 -7.57 -19.23 -4.78
N MET A 88 -7.63 -18.67 -3.57
CA MET A 88 -7.10 -17.33 -3.26
C MET A 88 -5.58 -17.29 -3.43
N THR A 89 -4.86 -18.34 -3.01
CA THR A 89 -3.42 -18.45 -3.23
C THR A 89 -3.11 -18.52 -4.73
N ARG A 90 -3.75 -19.44 -5.49
CA ARG A 90 -3.55 -19.54 -6.93
C ARG A 90 -3.91 -18.26 -7.69
N PHE A 91 -4.91 -17.51 -7.22
CA PHE A 91 -5.25 -16.21 -7.78
C PHE A 91 -4.09 -15.24 -7.62
N ARG A 92 -3.54 -15.07 -6.40
CA ARG A 92 -2.39 -14.20 -6.15
C ARG A 92 -1.16 -14.60 -6.98
N ASP A 93 -0.89 -15.90 -7.08
CA ASP A 93 0.23 -16.42 -7.88
C ASP A 93 0.07 -16.11 -9.36
N ARG A 94 -1.16 -16.24 -9.87
CA ARG A 94 -1.48 -16.08 -11.30
C ARG A 94 -1.58 -14.62 -11.72
N VAL A 95 -2.21 -13.78 -10.93
CA VAL A 95 -2.30 -12.32 -11.19
C VAL A 95 -0.93 -11.66 -11.00
N GLY A 96 -0.23 -11.99 -9.93
CA GLY A 96 1.11 -11.47 -9.64
C GLY A 96 1.11 -10.02 -9.17
N PRO A 97 2.27 -9.54 -8.68
CA PRO A 97 2.41 -8.15 -8.23
C PRO A 97 2.33 -7.14 -9.37
N GLU A 98 2.77 -7.51 -10.58
CA GLU A 98 2.81 -6.62 -11.74
C GLU A 98 1.40 -6.15 -12.15
N ARG A 99 0.42 -7.05 -12.22
CA ARG A 99 -0.97 -6.70 -12.54
C ARG A 99 -1.67 -5.98 -11.40
N LEU A 100 -1.34 -6.33 -10.15
CA LEU A 100 -1.84 -5.57 -9.01
C LEU A 100 -1.29 -4.15 -8.99
N GLU A 101 -0.04 -3.94 -9.37
CA GLU A 101 0.54 -2.60 -9.55
C GLU A 101 -0.13 -1.85 -10.71
N GLU A 102 -0.46 -2.52 -11.81
CA GLU A 102 -1.23 -1.93 -12.90
C GLU A 102 -2.61 -1.46 -12.41
N ILE A 103 -3.33 -2.28 -11.64
CA ILE A 103 -4.61 -1.90 -11.04
C ILE A 103 -4.44 -0.69 -10.12
N MET A 104 -3.43 -0.69 -9.25
CA MET A 104 -3.11 0.45 -8.40
C MET A 104 -2.92 1.72 -9.24
N ASN A 105 -2.14 1.64 -10.32
CA ASN A 105 -1.87 2.79 -11.19
C ASN A 105 -3.14 3.29 -11.91
N LYS A 106 -4.03 2.40 -12.37
CA LYS A 106 -5.33 2.79 -12.96
C LYS A 106 -6.18 3.58 -11.96
N LEU A 107 -6.26 3.13 -10.71
CA LEU A 107 -6.98 3.86 -9.65
C LEU A 107 -6.34 5.21 -9.32
N VAL A 108 -5.01 5.30 -9.33
CA VAL A 108 -4.29 6.56 -9.15
C VAL A 108 -4.60 7.52 -10.30
N ILE A 109 -4.58 7.07 -11.56
CA ILE A 109 -4.91 7.87 -12.73
C ILE A 109 -6.32 8.43 -12.60
N GLU A 110 -7.30 7.60 -12.27
CA GLU A 110 -8.68 8.03 -12.08
C GLU A 110 -8.81 9.10 -10.98
N LEU A 111 -8.11 8.96 -9.87
CA LEU A 111 -8.09 9.97 -8.81
C LEU A 111 -7.38 11.27 -9.23
N VAL A 112 -6.43 11.21 -10.16
CA VAL A 112 -5.82 12.40 -10.79
C VAL A 112 -6.85 13.11 -11.68
N GLU A 113 -7.59 12.36 -12.50
CA GLU A 113 -8.62 12.91 -13.38
C GLU A 113 -9.75 13.58 -12.59
N HIS A 114 -10.10 13.05 -11.44
CA HIS A 114 -11.03 13.67 -10.48
C HIS A 114 -10.44 14.87 -9.72
N GLY A 115 -9.15 15.18 -9.89
CA GLY A 115 -8.47 16.29 -9.21
C GLY A 115 -8.16 16.03 -7.72
N GLU A 116 -8.37 14.82 -7.22
CA GLU A 116 -8.05 14.46 -5.85
C GLU A 116 -6.55 14.25 -5.67
N ILE A 117 -5.94 13.40 -6.48
CA ILE A 117 -4.49 13.32 -6.56
C ILE A 117 -4.05 14.46 -7.49
N GLY A 118 -3.74 15.55 -6.88
CA GLY A 118 -3.21 16.73 -7.55
C GLY A 118 -2.21 17.39 -6.63
N GLY A 119 -1.62 18.45 -7.09
CA GLY A 119 -0.68 19.17 -6.30
C GLY A 119 0.73 18.66 -6.48
N GLU A 120 1.60 19.41 -5.94
CA GLU A 120 2.97 19.48 -6.34
C GLU A 120 3.89 18.73 -5.40
N ALA A 121 3.33 18.18 -4.29
CA ALA A 121 4.16 17.57 -3.24
C ALA A 121 3.78 16.12 -2.97
N VAL A 122 4.80 15.28 -2.90
CA VAL A 122 4.71 13.90 -2.42
C VAL A 122 5.62 13.71 -1.21
N ALA A 123 5.26 12.76 -0.36
CA ALA A 123 6.13 12.34 0.73
C ALA A 123 6.32 10.83 0.69
N PHE A 124 7.48 10.33 1.12
CA PHE A 124 7.68 8.90 1.25
C PHE A 124 8.39 8.54 2.55
N ASP A 125 8.04 7.37 3.04
CA ASP A 125 8.57 6.78 4.27
C ASP A 125 8.51 5.27 4.21
N ALA A 126 9.15 4.61 5.14
CA ALA A 126 9.13 3.17 5.29
C ALA A 126 8.35 2.75 6.54
N THR A 127 7.42 1.83 6.37
CA THR A 127 6.69 1.20 7.46
C THR A 127 7.19 -0.22 7.67
N PHE A 128 7.50 -0.59 8.91
CA PHE A 128 7.91 -1.94 9.26
C PHE A 128 6.70 -2.88 9.24
N ILE A 129 6.89 -4.09 8.69
CA ILE A 129 5.89 -5.16 8.66
C ILE A 129 6.52 -6.41 9.27
N LYS A 130 5.98 -6.86 10.39
CA LYS A 130 6.48 -8.05 11.08
C LYS A 130 6.30 -9.30 10.22
N ALA A 131 7.37 -10.10 10.08
CA ALA A 131 7.33 -11.33 9.29
C ALA A 131 6.46 -12.42 9.94
N TYR A 132 5.83 -13.23 9.10
CA TYR A 132 5.13 -14.44 9.54
C TYR A 132 6.11 -15.62 9.67
N SER A 133 7.13 -15.43 10.50
CA SER A 133 8.16 -16.42 10.81
C SER A 133 8.72 -16.18 12.19
N LYS A 134 9.37 -17.19 12.77
CA LYS A 134 10.27 -17.04 13.90
C LYS A 134 11.68 -16.81 13.37
N ARG A 135 12.57 -16.23 14.17
CA ARG A 135 13.99 -16.15 13.84
C ARG A 135 14.57 -17.56 13.70
N ASP A 136 15.52 -17.69 12.79
CA ASP A 136 16.25 -18.93 12.62
C ASP A 136 17.11 -19.22 13.87
N PRO A 137 17.08 -20.44 14.44
CA PRO A 137 17.85 -20.76 15.63
C PRO A 137 19.36 -20.87 15.40
N VAL A 138 19.81 -21.00 14.15
CA VAL A 138 21.23 -21.08 13.78
C VAL A 138 21.77 -19.72 13.39
N ASP A 139 20.98 -18.95 12.60
CA ASP A 139 21.30 -17.59 12.21
C ASP A 139 20.07 -16.69 12.46
N ASP A 140 20.07 -15.99 13.57
CA ASP A 140 18.94 -15.16 14.01
C ASP A 140 18.74 -13.89 13.17
N SER A 141 19.59 -13.65 12.19
CA SER A 141 19.48 -12.50 11.27
C SER A 141 18.34 -12.61 10.26
N HIS A 142 17.81 -13.83 10.04
CA HIS A 142 16.71 -14.11 9.11
C HIS A 142 15.61 -15.01 9.71
N GLY A 143 14.52 -15.21 8.97
CA GLY A 143 13.41 -16.06 9.39
C GLY A 143 13.61 -17.52 9.06
N TYR A 144 13.36 -18.42 10.04
CA TYR A 144 13.44 -19.87 9.87
C TYR A 144 12.57 -20.40 8.70
N SER A 145 11.30 -19.97 8.65
CA SER A 145 10.37 -20.39 7.60
C SER A 145 10.19 -19.34 6.51
N ASP A 146 10.93 -18.24 6.57
CA ASP A 146 10.91 -17.12 5.64
C ASP A 146 12.31 -16.53 5.49
N PRO A 147 13.19 -17.18 4.69
CA PRO A 147 14.59 -16.76 4.57
C PRO A 147 14.81 -15.38 3.95
N GLU A 148 13.79 -14.78 3.31
CA GLU A 148 13.87 -13.43 2.76
C GLU A 148 13.55 -12.34 3.80
N SER A 149 12.90 -12.70 4.91
CA SER A 149 12.71 -11.79 6.04
C SER A 149 14.03 -11.57 6.78
N ARG A 150 14.26 -10.35 7.25
CA ARG A 150 15.50 -9.97 7.95
C ARG A 150 15.19 -9.24 9.24
N VAL A 151 16.13 -9.33 10.18
CA VAL A 151 16.06 -8.51 11.39
C VAL A 151 16.43 -7.08 11.04
N GLY A 152 15.50 -6.17 11.27
CA GLY A 152 15.66 -4.74 11.01
C GLY A 152 15.08 -3.89 12.12
N ARG A 153 15.29 -2.59 12.03
CA ARG A 153 14.81 -1.63 13.03
C ARG A 153 13.30 -1.42 12.89
N ASP A 154 12.58 -1.62 14.01
CA ASP A 154 11.17 -1.29 14.21
C ASP A 154 11.07 -0.23 15.31
N GLY A 155 10.98 1.03 14.93
CA GLY A 155 11.02 2.13 15.87
C GLY A 155 12.29 2.11 16.75
N LYS A 156 12.13 1.75 18.04
CA LYS A 156 13.23 1.66 19.01
C LYS A 156 13.79 0.23 19.17
N THR A 157 13.12 -0.76 18.61
CA THR A 157 13.46 -2.18 18.75
C THR A 157 13.99 -2.76 17.44
N TYR A 158 14.42 -4.02 17.49
CA TYR A 158 14.80 -4.79 16.30
C TYR A 158 13.92 -6.04 16.23
N ASP A 159 13.21 -6.21 15.14
CA ASP A 159 12.36 -7.38 14.93
C ASP A 159 12.58 -7.96 13.53
N LEU A 160 12.07 -9.17 13.32
CA LEU A 160 12.14 -9.89 12.06
C LEU A 160 11.01 -9.39 11.14
N GLY A 161 11.34 -8.90 9.94
CA GLY A 161 10.32 -8.35 9.07
C GLY A 161 10.77 -7.87 7.70
N TYR A 162 9.92 -7.03 7.18
CA TYR A 162 10.03 -6.32 5.91
C TYR A 162 9.77 -4.83 6.12
N LYS A 163 10.13 -4.02 5.14
CA LYS A 163 9.74 -2.61 5.06
C LYS A 163 8.92 -2.34 3.80
N ALA A 164 7.76 -1.75 3.96
CA ALA A 164 7.00 -1.18 2.86
C ALA A 164 7.34 0.31 2.74
N HIS A 165 8.01 0.66 1.65
CA HIS A 165 8.32 2.04 1.29
C HIS A 165 7.16 2.56 0.45
N THR A 166 6.42 3.54 0.95
CA THR A 166 5.22 4.07 0.30
C THR A 166 5.41 5.53 -0.06
N VAL A 167 5.09 5.92 -1.28
CA VAL A 167 4.97 7.32 -1.70
C VAL A 167 3.52 7.74 -1.59
N VAL A 168 3.28 8.87 -0.98
CA VAL A 168 1.95 9.42 -0.77
C VAL A 168 1.83 10.82 -1.35
N ASN A 169 0.68 11.15 -1.91
CA ASN A 169 0.34 12.52 -2.30
C ASN A 169 -0.04 13.32 -1.06
N THR A 170 0.61 14.46 -0.81
CA THR A 170 0.44 15.21 0.45
C THR A 170 -0.86 16.00 0.53
N LYS A 171 -1.54 16.24 -0.59
CA LYS A 171 -2.83 16.93 -0.64
C LYS A 171 -3.97 15.99 -0.25
N SER A 172 -3.96 14.78 -0.83
CA SER A 172 -5.05 13.82 -0.70
C SER A 172 -4.84 12.78 0.40
N ASP A 173 -3.62 12.60 0.90
CA ASP A 173 -3.21 11.45 1.70
C ASP A 173 -3.44 10.10 0.95
N MET A 174 -3.23 10.05 -0.36
CA MET A 174 -3.37 8.81 -1.14
C MET A 174 -2.01 8.19 -1.44
N PRO A 175 -1.86 6.87 -1.27
CA PRO A 175 -0.67 6.15 -1.69
C PRO A 175 -0.62 6.08 -3.23
N ILE A 176 0.53 6.42 -3.83
CA ILE A 176 0.70 6.47 -5.30
C ILE A 176 1.78 5.54 -5.82
N ALA A 177 2.68 5.08 -4.97
CA ALA A 177 3.68 4.08 -5.32
C ALA A 177 4.12 3.31 -4.08
N VAL A 178 4.55 2.07 -4.27
CA VAL A 178 5.06 1.23 -3.19
C VAL A 178 6.19 0.32 -3.66
N VAL A 179 7.13 0.06 -2.75
CA VAL A 179 8.19 -0.96 -2.88
C VAL A 179 8.31 -1.69 -1.55
N VAL A 180 8.54 -2.99 -1.59
CA VAL A 180 8.80 -3.81 -0.39
C VAL A 180 10.23 -4.31 -0.42
N ALA A 181 10.88 -4.26 0.73
CA ALA A 181 12.26 -4.73 0.92
C ALA A 181 12.38 -5.51 2.24
N SER A 182 13.47 -6.26 2.40
CA SER A 182 13.83 -6.87 3.67
C SER A 182 14.14 -5.78 4.72
N ALA A 183 13.80 -6.04 5.99
CA ALA A 183 13.84 -4.99 7.02
C ALA A 183 15.23 -4.41 7.31
N ASN A 184 16.31 -5.15 6.99
CA ASN A 184 17.70 -4.69 7.13
C ASN A 184 18.20 -3.86 5.96
N ASP A 185 17.45 -3.78 4.85
CA ASP A 185 17.87 -3.00 3.70
C ASP A 185 17.94 -1.52 4.01
N ASN A 186 18.94 -0.88 3.42
CA ASN A 186 19.10 0.57 3.54
C ASN A 186 18.05 1.29 2.69
N GLU A 187 17.25 2.13 3.31
CA GLU A 187 16.13 2.83 2.69
C GLU A 187 16.51 3.67 1.46
N LYS A 188 17.72 4.24 1.46
CA LYS A 188 18.25 5.03 0.33
C LYS A 188 18.33 4.25 -0.99
N LYS A 189 18.49 2.92 -0.92
CA LYS A 189 18.55 2.06 -2.12
C LYS A 189 17.24 2.01 -2.88
N HIS A 190 16.12 2.19 -2.17
CA HIS A 190 14.77 2.05 -2.74
C HIS A 190 14.21 3.38 -3.26
N ALA A 191 14.78 4.52 -2.86
CA ALA A 191 14.34 5.83 -3.30
C ALA A 191 14.38 6.03 -4.82
N PRO A 192 15.43 5.64 -5.59
CA PRO A 192 15.42 5.76 -7.04
C PRO A 192 14.28 4.97 -7.71
N THR A 193 13.99 3.75 -7.23
CA THR A 193 12.89 2.93 -7.74
C THR A 193 11.53 3.59 -7.47
N LEU A 194 11.32 4.12 -6.26
CA LEU A 194 10.11 4.84 -5.90
C LEU A 194 9.93 6.10 -6.76
N LEU A 195 10.98 6.90 -6.92
CA LEU A 195 10.97 8.11 -7.75
C LEU A 195 10.71 7.77 -9.23
N GLY A 196 11.28 6.67 -9.73
CA GLY A 196 10.99 6.17 -11.08
C GLY A 196 9.54 5.75 -11.28
N LYS A 197 8.86 5.24 -10.25
CA LYS A 197 7.41 4.97 -10.28
C LYS A 197 6.61 6.28 -10.26
N VAL A 198 7.01 7.25 -9.44
CA VAL A 198 6.39 8.59 -9.38
C VAL A 198 6.51 9.33 -10.71
N ALA A 199 7.65 9.23 -11.40
CA ALA A 199 7.87 9.83 -12.71
C ALA A 199 6.89 9.34 -13.79
N LYS A 200 6.33 8.13 -13.62
CA LYS A 200 5.33 7.55 -14.53
C LYS A 200 3.89 7.99 -14.19
N SER A 201 3.70 8.65 -13.05
CA SER A 201 2.40 9.19 -12.68
C SER A 201 2.05 10.40 -13.55
N PRO A 202 0.78 10.59 -13.94
CA PRO A 202 0.36 11.74 -14.73
C PRO A 202 0.45 13.08 -13.97
N SER A 203 0.61 13.06 -12.66
CA SER A 203 0.75 14.28 -11.86
C SER A 203 2.21 14.75 -11.81
N LYS A 204 2.44 16.02 -12.24
CA LYS A 204 3.78 16.63 -12.13
C LYS A 204 4.11 16.94 -10.67
N VAL A 205 5.17 16.27 -10.15
CA VAL A 205 5.66 16.47 -8.78
C VAL A 205 6.69 17.61 -8.80
N LYS A 206 6.54 18.60 -7.90
CA LYS A 206 7.47 19.72 -7.71
C LYS A 206 8.22 19.68 -6.38
N VAL A 207 7.72 18.91 -5.42
CA VAL A 207 8.35 18.76 -4.10
C VAL A 207 8.31 17.31 -3.67
N VAL A 208 9.45 16.80 -3.21
CA VAL A 208 9.56 15.47 -2.62
C VAL A 208 10.05 15.59 -1.18
N VAL A 209 9.22 15.12 -0.26
CA VAL A 209 9.53 15.08 1.18
C VAL A 209 9.91 13.65 1.57
N ALA A 210 11.00 13.47 2.31
CA ALA A 210 11.38 12.18 2.88
C ALA A 210 12.05 12.33 4.25
N ASP A 211 12.11 11.21 5.01
CA ASP A 211 12.82 11.17 6.28
C ASP A 211 14.34 11.31 6.09
N SER A 212 15.02 11.70 7.14
CA SER A 212 16.49 11.79 7.21
C SER A 212 17.19 10.46 6.92
N GLN A 213 16.53 9.33 7.10
CA GLN A 213 17.05 8.01 6.71
C GLN A 213 17.29 7.88 5.20
N TYR A 214 16.56 8.65 4.39
CA TYR A 214 16.78 8.77 2.94
C TYR A 214 17.85 9.81 2.57
N SER A 215 18.45 10.48 3.56
CA SER A 215 19.42 11.55 3.33
C SER A 215 20.69 11.04 2.65
N SER A 216 20.82 11.30 1.37
CA SER A 216 22.03 11.08 0.56
C SER A 216 22.02 12.00 -0.65
N GLU A 217 23.20 12.32 -1.18
CA GLU A 217 23.29 13.15 -2.39
C GLU A 217 22.66 12.45 -3.61
N ASN A 218 22.80 11.13 -3.70
CA ASN A 218 22.17 10.36 -4.77
C ASN A 218 20.64 10.51 -4.76
N VAL A 219 20.00 10.42 -3.60
CA VAL A 219 18.53 10.61 -3.49
C VAL A 219 18.16 12.04 -3.87
N ARG A 220 18.90 13.06 -3.39
CA ARG A 220 18.65 14.46 -3.79
C ARG A 220 18.83 14.69 -5.28
N LYS A 221 19.83 14.07 -5.88
CA LYS A 221 20.08 14.12 -7.33
C LYS A 221 18.89 13.54 -8.10
N CYS A 222 18.45 12.33 -7.77
CA CYS A 222 17.27 11.70 -8.38
C CYS A 222 16.00 12.56 -8.25
N ILE A 223 15.82 13.25 -7.13
CA ILE A 223 14.67 14.18 -6.96
C ILE A 223 14.79 15.39 -7.89
N ARG A 224 15.99 15.98 -8.00
CA ARG A 224 16.21 17.12 -8.92
C ARG A 224 16.06 16.72 -10.39
N GLU A 225 16.40 15.49 -10.76
CA GLU A 225 16.17 14.95 -12.12
C GLU A 225 14.68 14.88 -12.49
N LEU A 226 13.76 14.90 -11.50
CA LEU A 226 12.32 15.05 -11.70
C LEU A 226 11.86 16.52 -11.77
N ASP A 227 12.79 17.48 -11.79
CA ASP A 227 12.50 18.92 -11.68
C ASP A 227 11.76 19.24 -10.36
N ALA A 228 12.08 18.53 -9.27
CA ALA A 228 11.45 18.66 -7.97
C ALA A 228 12.41 19.12 -6.88
N LEU A 229 11.89 19.86 -5.91
CA LEU A 229 12.63 20.31 -4.72
C LEU A 229 12.78 19.16 -3.72
N PRO A 230 14.01 18.77 -3.32
CA PRO A 230 14.24 17.78 -2.29
C PRO A 230 14.09 18.37 -0.87
N VAL A 231 13.05 18.02 -0.16
CA VAL A 231 12.85 18.36 1.28
C VAL A 231 13.20 17.13 2.11
N VAL A 232 14.49 16.83 2.17
CA VAL A 232 15.06 15.67 2.88
C VAL A 232 16.06 16.18 3.92
N PRO A 233 15.76 16.08 5.23
CA PRO A 233 16.64 16.59 6.28
C PRO A 233 17.99 15.91 6.27
N TYR A 234 19.03 16.67 6.54
CA TYR A 234 20.35 16.09 6.79
C TYR A 234 20.40 15.42 8.16
N MET A 235 21.11 14.31 8.24
CA MET A 235 21.45 13.73 9.54
C MET A 235 22.44 14.62 10.28
N SER A 236 22.41 14.62 11.60
CA SER A 236 23.25 15.48 12.44
C SER A 236 24.77 15.36 12.16
N ASN A 237 25.22 14.18 11.71
CA ASN A 237 26.61 13.91 11.36
C ASN A 237 26.98 14.31 9.92
N GLN A 238 26.02 14.66 9.07
CA GLN A 238 26.24 15.01 7.65
C GLN A 238 26.34 16.50 7.39
N ALA A 239 25.70 17.31 8.22
CA ALA A 239 25.58 18.74 8.00
C ALA A 239 26.59 19.52 8.82
N LYS A 240 27.71 19.93 8.20
CA LYS A 240 28.69 20.85 8.79
C LYS A 240 28.54 22.23 8.14
N GLY A 241 28.26 23.25 8.96
CA GLY A 241 28.50 24.65 8.60
C GLY A 241 27.30 25.45 8.08
N GLU A 242 26.41 24.92 7.24
CA GLU A 242 25.33 25.71 6.64
C GLU A 242 23.96 25.55 7.32
N PRO A 243 23.06 26.58 7.22
CA PRO A 243 21.70 26.51 7.76
C PRO A 243 20.80 25.61 6.90
N VAL A 244 21.11 24.30 6.86
CA VAL A 244 20.34 23.31 6.14
C VAL A 244 19.26 22.67 7.02
N LEU A 245 18.19 22.18 6.41
CA LEU A 245 17.15 21.44 7.11
C LEU A 245 17.74 20.21 7.80
N ARG A 246 17.53 20.08 9.11
CA ARG A 246 18.00 18.99 9.97
C ARG A 246 16.88 18.47 10.85
N VAL A 247 17.06 17.26 11.34
CA VAL A 247 16.17 16.68 12.35
C VAL A 247 17.01 16.25 13.54
N ASP A 248 16.57 16.68 14.73
CA ASP A 248 17.17 16.29 15.99
C ASP A 248 16.80 14.84 16.40
N LYS A 249 17.35 14.38 17.53
CA LYS A 249 17.05 13.06 18.11
C LYS A 249 15.58 12.86 18.51
N TYR A 250 14.80 13.95 18.57
CA TYR A 250 13.36 13.93 18.87
C TYR A 250 12.51 14.15 17.61
N PHE A 251 13.11 14.02 16.41
CA PHE A 251 12.47 14.25 15.11
C PHE A 251 11.95 15.68 14.91
N ARG A 252 12.46 16.66 15.64
CA ARG A 252 12.12 18.06 15.46
C ARG A 252 12.95 18.67 14.35
N ALA A 253 12.26 19.27 13.37
CA ALA A 253 12.93 19.96 12.27
C ALA A 253 13.52 21.30 12.73
N SER A 254 14.78 21.56 12.36
CA SER A 254 15.51 22.79 12.60
C SER A 254 16.37 23.15 11.39
N GLY A 255 16.87 24.39 11.34
CA GLY A 255 17.59 24.88 10.15
C GLY A 255 16.70 24.98 8.91
N GLY A 256 17.30 25.14 7.74
CA GLY A 256 16.59 25.32 6.48
C GLY A 256 15.68 26.55 6.47
N THR A 257 14.88 26.69 5.42
CA THR A 257 13.86 27.74 5.30
C THR A 257 12.60 27.43 6.13
N ALA A 258 11.79 28.42 6.41
CA ALA A 258 10.50 28.21 7.07
C ALA A 258 9.58 27.33 6.23
N GLU A 259 9.64 27.48 4.90
CA GLU A 259 8.84 26.68 3.95
C GLU A 259 9.29 25.23 3.93
N GLU A 260 10.57 24.92 3.91
CA GLU A 260 11.07 23.54 4.01
C GLU A 260 10.62 22.86 5.30
N ARG A 261 10.67 23.55 6.43
CA ARG A 261 10.18 23.01 7.72
C ARG A 261 8.68 22.75 7.67
N ARG A 262 7.89 23.67 7.08
CA ARG A 262 6.44 23.50 6.90
C ARG A 262 6.12 22.30 6.03
N LEU A 263 6.76 22.19 4.86
CA LEU A 263 6.58 21.08 3.92
C LEU A 263 6.98 19.75 4.54
N TYR A 264 8.11 19.73 5.27
CA TYR A 264 8.54 18.53 5.99
C TYR A 264 7.49 18.07 7.01
N GLY A 265 6.99 18.98 7.84
CA GLY A 265 5.94 18.67 8.84
C GLY A 265 4.66 18.13 8.19
N LEU A 266 4.20 18.76 7.12
CA LEU A 266 3.02 18.30 6.36
C LEU A 266 3.24 16.90 5.75
N GLY A 267 4.38 16.67 5.13
CA GLY A 267 4.71 15.37 4.52
C GLY A 267 4.77 14.25 5.55
N ARG A 268 5.42 14.47 6.69
CA ARG A 268 5.46 13.49 7.80
C ARG A 268 4.07 13.14 8.31
N ALA A 269 3.26 14.15 8.62
CA ALA A 269 1.88 13.94 9.10
C ALA A 269 1.02 13.20 8.06
N CYS A 270 1.21 13.47 6.78
CA CYS A 270 0.53 12.78 5.68
C CYS A 270 0.88 11.28 5.66
N VAL A 271 2.16 10.95 5.68
CA VAL A 271 2.62 9.55 5.66
C VAL A 271 2.09 8.79 6.87
N GLU A 272 2.14 9.37 8.06
CA GLU A 272 1.62 8.74 9.28
C GLU A 272 0.11 8.44 9.17
N ARG A 273 -0.68 9.36 8.59
CA ARG A 273 -2.12 9.11 8.36
C ARG A 273 -2.37 7.99 7.33
N VAL A 274 -1.53 7.90 6.28
CA VAL A 274 -1.65 6.82 5.29
C VAL A 274 -1.26 5.49 5.91
N ASN A 275 -0.15 5.44 6.65
CA ASN A 275 0.29 4.22 7.35
C ASN A 275 -0.80 3.73 8.32
N SER A 276 -1.40 4.61 9.11
CA SER A 276 -2.53 4.26 9.99
C SER A 276 -3.71 3.65 9.22
N ARG A 277 -4.04 4.16 8.04
CA ARG A 277 -5.11 3.58 7.21
C ARG A 277 -4.74 2.22 6.63
N LEU A 278 -3.49 2.04 6.20
CA LEU A 278 -3.00 0.75 5.73
C LEU A 278 -3.03 -0.31 6.85
N GLU A 279 -2.69 0.08 8.08
CA GLU A 279 -2.84 -0.80 9.26
C GLU A 279 -4.31 -1.18 9.51
N LEU A 280 -5.24 -0.24 9.39
CA LEU A 280 -6.68 -0.51 9.52
C LEU A 280 -7.18 -1.55 8.50
N VAL A 281 -6.61 -1.60 7.31
CA VAL A 281 -6.96 -2.57 6.28
C VAL A 281 -6.03 -3.81 6.27
N GLY A 282 -5.26 -4.01 7.35
CA GLY A 282 -4.56 -5.25 7.62
C GLY A 282 -3.11 -5.32 7.18
N LEU A 283 -2.42 -4.20 6.96
CA LEU A 283 -1.01 -4.18 6.57
C LEU A 283 -0.13 -5.00 7.52
N GLY A 284 -0.25 -4.80 8.83
CA GLY A 284 0.52 -5.52 9.86
C GLY A 284 0.08 -6.98 10.06
N GLY A 285 -1.06 -7.38 9.51
CA GLY A 285 -1.63 -8.72 9.63
C GLY A 285 -1.03 -9.78 8.69
N LEU A 286 0.27 -9.74 8.43
CA LEU A 286 0.93 -10.61 7.46
C LEU A 286 0.76 -12.10 7.78
N LYS A 287 0.31 -12.90 6.79
CA LYS A 287 0.16 -14.37 6.87
C LYS A 287 0.79 -15.08 5.65
N VAL A 288 1.63 -14.36 4.93
CA VAL A 288 2.36 -14.86 3.77
C VAL A 288 3.87 -14.72 4.01
N ARG A 289 4.68 -15.36 3.20
CA ARG A 289 6.14 -15.38 3.30
C ARG A 289 6.77 -15.07 1.94
N GLY A 290 7.96 -14.54 1.97
CA GLY A 290 8.73 -14.15 0.79
C GLY A 290 8.35 -12.79 0.23
N LEU A 291 9.34 -12.04 -0.25
CA LEU A 291 9.21 -10.65 -0.74
C LEU A 291 8.08 -10.48 -1.75
N ARG A 292 7.96 -11.43 -2.71
CA ARG A 292 6.91 -11.38 -3.74
C ARG A 292 5.49 -11.41 -3.12
N ASN A 293 5.26 -12.31 -2.18
CA ASN A 293 3.94 -12.45 -1.53
C ASN A 293 3.64 -11.30 -0.57
N VAL A 294 4.68 -10.78 0.09
CA VAL A 294 4.55 -9.58 0.94
C VAL A 294 4.22 -8.36 0.09
N LEU A 295 4.86 -8.18 -1.08
CA LEU A 295 4.49 -7.11 -2.02
C LEU A 295 3.03 -7.24 -2.50
N ILE A 296 2.58 -8.45 -2.83
CA ILE A 296 1.16 -8.71 -3.17
C ILE A 296 0.24 -8.30 -2.01
N HIS A 297 0.57 -8.65 -0.77
CA HIS A 297 -0.21 -8.27 0.40
C HIS A 297 -0.29 -6.75 0.56
N VAL A 298 0.84 -6.06 0.45
CA VAL A 298 0.90 -4.58 0.53
C VAL A 298 0.09 -3.93 -0.59
N LEU A 299 0.23 -4.41 -1.83
CA LEU A 299 -0.54 -3.90 -2.97
C LEU A 299 -2.05 -4.07 -2.76
N LEU A 300 -2.51 -5.21 -2.22
CA LEU A 300 -3.94 -5.40 -1.90
C LEU A 300 -4.43 -4.40 -0.85
N CYS A 301 -3.62 -4.07 0.17
CA CYS A 301 -3.95 -3.04 1.15
C CYS A 301 -4.03 -1.64 0.51
N VAL A 302 -3.07 -1.31 -0.38
CA VAL A 302 -3.05 -0.03 -1.10
C VAL A 302 -4.25 0.09 -2.05
N ILE A 303 -4.54 -0.97 -2.83
CA ILE A 303 -5.68 -1.00 -3.77
C ILE A 303 -6.99 -0.76 -3.01
N VAL A 304 -7.18 -1.35 -1.85
CA VAL A 304 -8.39 -1.13 -1.04
C VAL A 304 -8.55 0.32 -0.63
N VAL A 305 -7.48 0.98 -0.18
CA VAL A 305 -7.52 2.41 0.18
C VAL A 305 -7.90 3.27 -1.03
N LEU A 306 -7.32 2.98 -2.20
CA LEU A 306 -7.63 3.68 -3.44
C LEU A 306 -9.05 3.40 -3.94
N LEU A 307 -9.54 2.15 -3.84
CA LEU A 307 -10.91 1.80 -4.20
C LEU A 307 -11.94 2.55 -3.35
N VAL A 308 -11.69 2.74 -2.06
CA VAL A 308 -12.55 3.57 -1.20
C VAL A 308 -12.58 5.01 -1.68
N ALA A 309 -11.43 5.57 -2.07
CA ALA A 309 -11.35 6.94 -2.59
C ALA A 309 -12.09 7.09 -3.92
N VAL A 310 -11.90 6.17 -4.87
CA VAL A 310 -12.64 6.13 -6.14
C VAL A 310 -14.13 5.99 -5.91
N ALA A 311 -14.54 5.09 -5.00
CA ALA A 311 -15.94 4.92 -4.62
C ALA A 311 -16.55 6.21 -4.07
N ALA A 312 -15.80 6.99 -3.30
CA ALA A 312 -16.26 8.25 -2.75
C ALA A 312 -16.66 9.24 -3.85
N TYR A 313 -15.90 9.29 -4.95
CA TYR A 313 -16.25 10.13 -6.11
C TYR A 313 -17.41 9.56 -6.90
N ARG A 314 -17.32 8.33 -7.34
CA ARG A 314 -18.33 7.70 -8.18
C ARG A 314 -19.71 7.63 -7.51
N LEU A 315 -19.76 7.57 -6.18
CA LEU A 315 -20.99 7.54 -5.39
C LEU A 315 -21.42 8.91 -4.84
N GLY A 316 -20.78 10.02 -5.30
CA GLY A 316 -21.14 11.37 -4.88
C GLY A 316 -20.84 11.70 -3.41
N ARG A 317 -19.85 11.04 -2.80
CA ARG A 317 -19.43 11.22 -1.39
C ARG A 317 -17.96 11.65 -1.26
N PRO A 318 -17.50 12.75 -1.87
CA PRO A 318 -16.08 13.12 -1.90
C PRO A 318 -15.49 13.35 -0.50
N HIS A 319 -16.30 13.68 0.51
CA HIS A 319 -15.86 13.80 1.89
C HIS A 319 -15.46 12.45 2.55
N LYS A 320 -15.79 11.31 1.90
CA LYS A 320 -15.48 9.94 2.37
C LYS A 320 -14.23 9.33 1.73
N VAL A 321 -13.45 10.05 0.95
CA VAL A 321 -12.25 9.54 0.24
C VAL A 321 -11.24 8.83 1.16
N ARG A 322 -11.23 9.16 2.45
CA ARG A 322 -10.32 8.57 3.45
C ARG A 322 -11.00 7.56 4.40
N SER A 323 -12.28 7.26 4.20
CA SER A 323 -13.13 6.55 5.17
C SER A 323 -13.16 5.05 4.94
N VAL A 324 -12.06 4.34 5.19
CA VAL A 324 -11.95 2.89 5.01
C VAL A 324 -12.81 2.06 5.99
N ARG A 325 -13.39 2.67 7.02
CA ARG A 325 -14.22 1.99 8.04
C ARG A 325 -15.64 2.51 8.13
N SER A 326 -15.85 3.79 7.92
CA SER A 326 -17.11 4.50 8.15
C SER A 326 -17.67 5.15 6.88
N PHE A 327 -17.54 4.46 5.74
CA PHE A 327 -17.91 5.02 4.44
C PHE A 327 -19.39 5.43 4.35
N TRP A 328 -20.28 4.66 4.95
CA TRP A 328 -21.72 4.86 4.89
C TRP A 328 -22.29 5.63 6.10
N CYS A 329 -21.48 5.94 7.08
CA CYS A 329 -21.86 6.70 8.27
C CYS A 329 -21.84 8.21 8.01
#